data_42223f127fd2216fb1b77bb1c4e62154
#
_entry.id   42223f127fd2216fb1b77bb1c4e62154
#
_cell.length_a   1.000
_cell.length_b   1.000
_cell.length_c   1.000
_cell.angle_alpha   90.00
_cell.angle_beta   90.00
_cell.angle_gamma   90.00
#
_symmetry.space_group_name_H-M   'P 1'
#
loop_
_entity.id
_entity.type
_entity.pdbx_description
1 polymer ?
#
loop_
_entity_poly.entity_id
_entity_poly.type
_entity_poly.pdbx_seq_one_letter_code
_entity_poly.pdbx_strand_id
1 'polypeptide(L)'
;MMSEQNEIKGWIVTGTAPEKYQAGIDAKVCHMGSKSATIRSVADEFSAGEFGTIMQQVSAKTFVGKRMRFSGFVKTREVEGWCGLWMRIDSSLGALLKLDNMQSRAITGTTEWNHYFCVLDIPGDGAVINIGVLLSGKGQVWFDNASLQEVDRNTPTTEFVPDEVFPDHLLNPSFEEA
;
A
#
# COMPACT_ATOMS: atom_id res chain seq x y z
N MET A 1 -27.19 -0.55 -10.67
CA MET A 1 -26.94 -0.43 -9.26
C MET A 1 -25.46 -0.54 -8.98
N MET A 2 -24.81 0.56 -9.30
CA MET A 2 -23.35 0.59 -9.28
C MET A 2 -22.75 0.93 -7.91
N SER A 3 -23.57 1.38 -6.96
CA SER A 3 -23.08 1.83 -5.67
C SER A 3 -22.69 0.70 -4.71
N GLU A 4 -23.29 -0.48 -4.85
CA GLU A 4 -23.03 -1.58 -3.94
C GLU A 4 -21.74 -2.34 -4.24
N GLN A 5 -21.22 -2.22 -5.46
CA GLN A 5 -20.03 -2.96 -5.90
C GLN A 5 -18.72 -2.37 -5.38
N ASN A 6 -18.73 -1.12 -4.91
CA ASN A 6 -17.54 -0.46 -4.37
C ASN A 6 -17.58 -0.32 -2.86
N GLU A 7 -18.51 -1.01 -2.21
CA GLU A 7 -18.68 -0.90 -0.78
C GLU A 7 -18.07 -2.11 -0.06
N ILE A 8 -17.03 -1.84 0.72
CA ILE A 8 -16.37 -2.83 1.56
C ILE A 8 -16.39 -2.27 2.97
N LYS A 9 -17.15 -2.90 3.86
CA LYS A 9 -17.34 -2.41 5.21
C LYS A 9 -16.01 -2.19 5.93
N GLY A 10 -15.79 -0.97 6.41
CA GLY A 10 -14.58 -0.58 7.14
C GLY A 10 -13.43 -0.13 6.23
N TRP A 11 -13.58 -0.23 4.92
CA TRP A 11 -12.55 0.14 3.95
C TRP A 11 -13.07 1.19 2.97
N ILE A 12 -12.15 1.97 2.43
CA ILE A 12 -12.43 3.04 1.49
C ILE A 12 -11.81 2.67 0.14
N VAL A 13 -12.53 2.92 -0.94
CA VAL A 13 -12.02 2.76 -2.31
C VAL A 13 -11.66 4.14 -2.84
N THR A 14 -10.39 4.37 -3.14
CA THR A 14 -9.88 5.66 -3.58
C THR A 14 -8.65 5.45 -4.48
N GLY A 15 -7.80 6.46 -4.62
CA GLY A 15 -6.60 6.44 -5.45
C GLY A 15 -6.48 7.70 -6.28
N THR A 16 -5.58 7.69 -7.27
CA THR A 16 -5.44 8.80 -8.21
C THR A 16 -6.42 8.70 -9.37
N ALA A 17 -6.88 7.48 -9.69
CA ALA A 17 -7.84 7.26 -10.77
C ALA A 17 -8.87 6.18 -10.36
N PRO A 18 -9.62 6.40 -9.25
CA PRO A 18 -10.54 5.37 -8.75
C PRO A 18 -11.65 5.02 -9.74
N GLU A 19 -12.01 5.92 -10.64
CA GLU A 19 -13.01 5.70 -11.68
C GLU A 19 -12.59 4.65 -12.70
N LYS A 20 -11.31 4.31 -12.77
CA LYS A 20 -10.78 3.27 -13.67
C LYS A 20 -10.80 1.88 -13.07
N TYR A 21 -11.29 1.77 -11.84
CA TYR A 21 -11.29 0.51 -11.09
C TYR A 21 -12.66 0.24 -10.48
N GLN A 22 -12.91 -1.03 -10.23
CA GLN A 22 -14.08 -1.50 -9.52
C GLN A 22 -13.63 -2.41 -8.38
N ALA A 23 -14.12 -2.17 -7.18
CA ALA A 23 -13.78 -2.94 -5.99
C ALA A 23 -15.03 -3.49 -5.33
N GLY A 24 -14.87 -4.55 -4.54
CA GLY A 24 -15.97 -5.16 -3.83
C GLY A 24 -15.54 -6.42 -3.10
N ILE A 25 -16.54 -7.20 -2.68
CA ILE A 25 -16.36 -8.48 -2.01
C ILE A 25 -16.57 -9.59 -3.03
N ASP A 26 -15.65 -10.54 -3.06
CA ASP A 26 -15.75 -11.76 -3.87
C ASP A 26 -16.07 -12.93 -2.93
N ALA A 27 -17.22 -13.55 -3.13
CA ALA A 27 -17.67 -14.68 -2.33
C ALA A 27 -17.26 -16.05 -2.92
N LYS A 28 -16.51 -16.03 -4.02
CA LYS A 28 -16.05 -17.25 -4.72
C LYS A 28 -14.55 -17.45 -4.59
N VAL A 29 -13.79 -16.37 -4.54
CA VAL A 29 -12.34 -16.39 -4.41
C VAL A 29 -11.98 -15.90 -3.02
N CYS A 30 -11.27 -16.71 -2.25
CA CYS A 30 -10.83 -16.36 -0.90
C CYS A 30 -9.60 -17.17 -0.52
N HIS A 31 -8.82 -16.64 0.42
CA HIS A 31 -7.69 -17.37 1.00
C HIS A 31 -8.16 -18.22 2.17
N MET A 32 -8.91 -17.62 3.09
CA MET A 32 -9.52 -18.28 4.23
C MET A 32 -10.95 -17.79 4.40
N GLY A 33 -11.81 -18.63 4.96
CA GLY A 33 -13.21 -18.30 5.14
C GLY A 33 -13.98 -18.44 3.84
N SER A 34 -14.84 -17.48 3.54
CA SER A 34 -15.76 -17.54 2.40
C SER A 34 -15.72 -16.34 1.48
N LYS A 35 -14.93 -15.32 1.79
CA LYS A 35 -14.92 -14.06 1.05
C LYS A 35 -13.53 -13.43 1.05
N SER A 36 -13.27 -12.61 0.05
CA SER A 36 -12.09 -11.74 0.00
C SER A 36 -12.49 -10.39 -0.57
N ALA A 37 -11.62 -9.39 -0.39
CA ALA A 37 -11.77 -8.12 -1.09
C ALA A 37 -11.11 -8.24 -2.47
N THR A 38 -11.66 -7.54 -3.46
CA THR A 38 -11.09 -7.54 -4.80
C THR A 38 -11.16 -6.16 -5.42
N ILE A 39 -10.17 -5.83 -6.24
CA ILE A 39 -10.15 -4.63 -7.08
C ILE A 39 -9.66 -5.03 -8.47
N ARG A 40 -10.36 -4.54 -9.50
CA ARG A 40 -10.03 -4.83 -10.90
C ARG A 40 -10.12 -3.59 -11.75
N SER A 41 -9.34 -3.56 -12.82
CA SER A 41 -9.41 -2.48 -13.80
C SER A 41 -10.66 -2.61 -14.65
N VAL A 42 -11.28 -1.47 -14.98
CA VAL A 42 -12.44 -1.38 -15.88
C VAL A 42 -12.17 -0.42 -17.05
N ALA A 43 -10.98 0.15 -17.12
CA ALA A 43 -10.53 0.99 -18.23
C ALA A 43 -9.49 0.23 -19.07
N ASP A 44 -9.25 0.71 -20.27
CA ASP A 44 -8.29 0.11 -21.22
C ASP A 44 -6.96 0.85 -21.26
N GLU A 45 -6.93 2.11 -20.85
CA GLU A 45 -5.76 2.97 -20.94
C GLU A 45 -5.43 3.57 -19.57
N PHE A 46 -4.14 3.58 -19.25
CA PHE A 46 -3.63 4.09 -17.99
C PHE A 46 -2.40 4.97 -18.24
N SER A 47 -2.32 6.08 -17.51
CA SER A 47 -1.15 6.94 -17.46
C SER A 47 -0.28 6.56 -16.27
N ALA A 48 0.98 6.97 -16.28
CA ALA A 48 1.89 6.76 -15.17
C ALA A 48 1.32 7.38 -13.88
N GLY A 49 1.42 6.66 -12.78
CA GLY A 49 0.95 7.12 -11.49
C GLY A 49 -0.54 6.95 -11.24
N GLU A 50 -1.32 6.47 -12.21
CA GLU A 50 -2.73 6.17 -11.99
C GLU A 50 -2.89 4.84 -11.26
N PHE A 51 -3.67 4.84 -10.20
CA PHE A 51 -3.98 3.62 -9.45
C PHE A 51 -5.33 3.72 -8.75
N GLY A 52 -5.87 2.55 -8.40
CA GLY A 52 -6.95 2.41 -7.46
C GLY A 52 -6.49 1.65 -6.23
N THR A 53 -7.13 1.87 -5.11
CA THR A 53 -6.75 1.22 -3.85
C THR A 53 -7.97 0.97 -2.97
N ILE A 54 -7.87 -0.12 -2.21
CA ILE A 54 -8.73 -0.41 -1.08
C ILE A 54 -7.91 -0.10 0.16
N MET A 55 -8.35 0.84 0.97
CA MET A 55 -7.55 1.32 2.10
C MET A 55 -8.36 1.54 3.37
N GLN A 56 -7.66 1.61 4.49
CA GLN A 56 -8.24 1.94 5.80
C GLN A 56 -7.29 2.87 6.55
N GLN A 57 -7.85 3.75 7.35
CA GLN A 57 -7.08 4.63 8.24
C GLN A 57 -7.25 4.17 9.68
N VAL A 58 -6.14 4.08 10.40
CA VAL A 58 -6.09 3.68 11.80
C VAL A 58 -5.37 4.77 12.58
N SER A 59 -5.85 5.12 13.77
CA SER A 59 -5.15 6.06 14.64
C SER A 59 -3.77 5.50 15.03
N ALA A 60 -2.74 6.30 14.90
CA ALA A 60 -1.40 5.93 15.33
C ALA A 60 -1.15 6.14 16.82
N LYS A 61 -2.10 6.75 17.53
CA LYS A 61 -1.91 7.23 18.91
C LYS A 61 -1.37 6.18 19.87
N THR A 62 -1.89 4.95 19.81
CA THR A 62 -1.47 3.87 20.71
C THR A 62 -0.24 3.11 20.21
N PHE A 63 0.24 3.43 19.01
CA PHE A 63 1.33 2.71 18.37
C PHE A 63 2.61 3.54 18.24
N VAL A 64 2.59 4.79 18.68
CA VAL A 64 3.78 5.67 18.65
C VAL A 64 4.96 4.99 19.39
N GLY A 65 6.12 5.00 18.74
CA GLY A 65 7.33 4.38 19.25
C GLY A 65 7.43 2.88 19.00
N LYS A 66 6.40 2.28 18.41
CA LYS A 66 6.37 0.85 18.11
C LYS A 66 6.73 0.57 16.67
N ARG A 67 7.25 -0.62 16.40
CA ARG A 67 7.44 -1.13 15.04
C ARG A 67 6.23 -1.96 14.67
N MET A 68 5.54 -1.57 13.62
CA MET A 68 4.27 -2.16 13.21
C MET A 68 4.40 -2.85 11.87
N ARG A 69 3.77 -4.02 11.73
CA ARG A 69 3.68 -4.75 10.48
C ARG A 69 2.24 -4.80 10.01
N PHE A 70 2.00 -4.30 8.81
CA PHE A 70 0.78 -4.52 8.06
C PHE A 70 1.00 -5.68 7.11
N SER A 71 0.14 -6.67 7.13
CA SER A 71 0.28 -7.86 6.30
C SER A 71 -1.06 -8.34 5.78
N GLY A 72 -0.98 -9.21 4.77
CA GLY A 72 -2.14 -9.87 4.21
C GLY A 72 -1.76 -10.80 3.09
N PHE A 73 -2.74 -11.57 2.62
CA PHE A 73 -2.58 -12.47 1.48
C PHE A 73 -3.11 -11.79 0.22
N VAL A 74 -2.38 -11.91 -0.85
CA VAL A 74 -2.71 -11.30 -2.14
C VAL A 74 -2.64 -12.37 -3.23
N LYS A 75 -3.66 -12.39 -4.09
CA LYS A 75 -3.75 -13.17 -5.31
C LYS A 75 -3.95 -12.22 -6.46
N THR A 76 -3.34 -12.48 -7.61
CA THR A 76 -3.44 -11.59 -8.77
C THR A 76 -3.81 -12.34 -10.03
N ARG A 77 -4.38 -11.60 -10.98
CA ARG A 77 -4.67 -12.10 -12.32
C ARG A 77 -4.38 -11.02 -13.35
N GLU A 78 -3.48 -11.35 -14.28
CA GLU A 78 -3.14 -10.53 -15.44
C GLU A 78 -2.81 -9.07 -15.08
N VAL A 79 -2.02 -8.86 -14.03
CA VAL A 79 -1.55 -7.53 -13.64
C VAL A 79 -0.45 -7.10 -14.61
N GLU A 80 -0.78 -6.16 -15.48
CA GLU A 80 0.15 -5.62 -16.48
C GLU A 80 1.03 -4.50 -15.92
N GLY A 81 0.48 -3.64 -15.09
CA GLY A 81 1.25 -2.65 -14.35
C GLY A 81 1.89 -3.29 -13.13
N TRP A 82 1.38 -2.93 -11.96
CA TRP A 82 1.84 -3.56 -10.71
C TRP A 82 0.79 -3.40 -9.63
N CYS A 83 0.94 -4.20 -8.59
CA CYS A 83 0.14 -4.06 -7.37
C CYS A 83 1.01 -4.36 -6.15
N GLY A 84 0.49 -4.03 -4.98
CA GLY A 84 1.16 -4.30 -3.73
C GLY A 84 0.39 -3.79 -2.53
N LEU A 85 0.81 -4.21 -1.36
CA LEU A 85 0.36 -3.60 -0.12
C LEU A 85 1.06 -2.26 0.05
N TRP A 86 0.46 -1.36 0.81
CA TRP A 86 1.11 -0.12 1.16
C TRP A 86 0.75 0.30 2.58
N MET A 87 1.68 1.02 3.18
CA MET A 87 1.55 1.55 4.53
C MET A 87 2.18 2.93 4.56
N ARG A 88 1.46 3.91 5.09
CA ARG A 88 1.93 5.29 5.17
C ARG A 88 1.56 5.88 6.52
N ILE A 89 2.52 6.54 7.14
CA ILE A 89 2.30 7.21 8.42
C ILE A 89 2.28 8.71 8.15
N ASP A 90 1.20 9.36 8.57
CA ASP A 90 1.05 10.81 8.44
C ASP A 90 0.99 11.46 9.81
N SER A 91 1.47 12.72 9.88
CA SER A 91 1.32 13.56 11.07
C SER A 91 -0.09 14.13 11.16
N SER A 92 -0.41 14.72 12.30
CA SER A 92 -1.71 15.41 12.51
C SER A 92 -1.93 16.57 11.56
N LEU A 93 -0.86 17.11 10.99
CA LEU A 93 -0.93 18.19 10.01
C LEU A 93 -0.92 17.67 8.57
N GLY A 94 -0.99 16.37 8.38
CA GLY A 94 -1.05 15.74 7.06
C GLY A 94 0.30 15.57 6.39
N ALA A 95 1.42 15.77 7.09
CA ALA A 95 2.74 15.54 6.52
C ALA A 95 3.04 14.03 6.47
N LEU A 96 3.57 13.57 5.35
CA LEU A 96 4.03 12.19 5.18
C LEU A 96 5.30 11.98 5.99
N LEU A 97 5.29 11.02 6.92
CA LEU A 97 6.43 10.73 7.79
C LEU A 97 7.17 9.46 7.36
N LYS A 98 6.44 8.40 7.02
CA LYS A 98 6.98 7.11 6.63
C LYS A 98 6.12 6.51 5.52
N LEU A 99 6.75 5.76 4.62
CA LEU A 99 6.05 5.10 3.51
C LEU A 99 6.75 3.81 3.11
N ASP A 100 5.96 2.77 2.87
CA ASP A 100 6.34 1.61 2.08
C ASP A 100 5.14 1.24 1.21
N ASN A 101 5.30 1.26 -0.10
CA ASN A 101 4.26 0.87 -1.05
C ASN A 101 4.62 -0.41 -1.83
N MET A 102 5.61 -1.15 -1.35
CA MET A 102 6.11 -2.36 -2.01
C MET A 102 6.62 -2.13 -3.45
N GLN A 103 6.92 -0.90 -3.83
CA GLN A 103 7.35 -0.60 -5.21
C GLN A 103 8.61 -1.38 -5.61
N SER A 104 9.52 -1.60 -4.65
CA SER A 104 10.72 -2.42 -4.87
C SER A 104 10.42 -3.93 -4.87
N ARG A 105 9.23 -4.32 -4.43
CA ARG A 105 8.75 -5.69 -4.36
C ARG A 105 7.42 -5.85 -5.08
N ALA A 106 7.23 -5.08 -6.16
CA ALA A 106 5.98 -5.00 -6.89
C ALA A 106 5.51 -6.38 -7.38
N ILE A 107 4.21 -6.62 -7.31
CA ILE A 107 3.58 -7.85 -7.77
C ILE A 107 3.06 -7.61 -9.18
N THR A 108 3.38 -8.50 -10.10
CA THR A 108 2.94 -8.43 -11.50
C THR A 108 2.46 -9.80 -11.99
N GLY A 109 1.71 -9.81 -13.08
CA GLY A 109 1.26 -11.03 -13.72
C GLY A 109 0.14 -11.72 -12.98
N THR A 110 0.14 -13.05 -13.03
CA THR A 110 -0.85 -13.91 -12.38
C THR A 110 -0.17 -14.73 -11.31
N THR A 111 -0.60 -14.57 -10.05
CA THR A 111 -0.03 -15.28 -8.91
C THR A 111 -1.12 -15.94 -8.08
N GLU A 112 -0.77 -17.04 -7.43
CA GLU A 112 -1.60 -17.63 -6.39
C GLU A 112 -1.48 -16.80 -5.10
N TRP A 113 -2.24 -17.18 -4.06
CA TRP A 113 -2.19 -16.51 -2.77
C TRP A 113 -0.79 -16.58 -2.17
N ASN A 114 -0.22 -15.40 -1.89
CA ASN A 114 1.06 -15.26 -1.20
C ASN A 114 0.92 -14.23 -0.09
N HIS A 115 1.70 -14.39 0.96
CA HIS A 115 1.73 -13.47 2.08
C HIS A 115 2.72 -12.33 1.81
N TYR A 116 2.26 -11.09 2.02
CA TYR A 116 3.07 -9.89 1.88
C TYR A 116 2.97 -9.03 3.11
N PHE A 117 3.93 -8.15 3.32
CA PHE A 117 3.94 -7.27 4.48
C PHE A 117 4.72 -5.98 4.23
N CYS A 118 4.35 -4.95 5.02
CA CYS A 118 5.07 -3.70 5.18
C CYS A 118 5.38 -3.53 6.66
N VAL A 119 6.59 -3.11 7.00
CA VAL A 119 7.04 -2.91 8.39
C VAL A 119 7.61 -1.50 8.51
N LEU A 120 6.99 -0.68 9.36
CA LEU A 120 7.42 0.70 9.60
C LEU A 120 7.46 0.98 11.10
N ASP A 121 8.41 1.84 11.50
CA ASP A 121 8.40 2.44 12.83
C ASP A 121 7.41 3.60 12.84
N ILE A 122 6.65 3.72 13.94
CA ILE A 122 5.69 4.81 14.09
C ILE A 122 6.38 5.98 14.81
N PRO A 123 6.62 7.10 14.10
CA PRO A 123 7.30 8.25 14.69
C PRO A 123 6.49 8.91 15.82
N GLY A 124 7.18 9.68 16.66
CA GLY A 124 6.56 10.37 17.79
C GLY A 124 5.46 11.35 17.40
N ASP A 125 5.53 11.93 16.21
CA ASP A 125 4.52 12.83 15.65
C ASP A 125 3.54 12.11 14.72
N GLY A 126 3.55 10.79 14.68
CA GLY A 126 2.61 9.98 13.91
C GLY A 126 1.19 10.12 14.45
N ALA A 127 0.24 10.40 13.58
CA ALA A 127 -1.17 10.56 13.93
C ALA A 127 -2.06 9.53 13.23
N VAL A 128 -1.77 9.20 11.99
CA VAL A 128 -2.60 8.32 11.16
C VAL A 128 -1.72 7.27 10.50
N ILE A 129 -2.16 6.01 10.61
CA ILE A 129 -1.61 4.89 9.84
C ILE A 129 -2.58 4.61 8.70
N ASN A 130 -2.11 4.76 7.46
CA ASN A 130 -2.86 4.41 6.27
C ASN A 130 -2.35 3.07 5.76
N ILE A 131 -3.26 2.13 5.52
CA ILE A 131 -2.93 0.79 5.04
C ILE A 131 -3.87 0.39 3.93
N GLY A 132 -3.38 -0.39 3.00
CA GLY A 132 -4.22 -0.86 1.90
C GLY A 132 -3.49 -1.73 0.90
N VAL A 133 -4.23 -2.07 -0.16
CA VAL A 133 -3.73 -2.75 -1.35
C VAL A 133 -4.04 -1.89 -2.56
N LEU A 134 -3.07 -1.70 -3.44
CA LEU A 134 -3.23 -0.89 -4.65
C LEU A 134 -3.03 -1.72 -5.91
N LEU A 135 -3.69 -1.26 -6.97
CA LEU A 135 -3.51 -1.77 -8.32
C LEU A 135 -3.27 -0.59 -9.25
N SER A 136 -2.15 -0.61 -9.94
CA SER A 136 -1.79 0.37 -10.96
C SER A 136 -1.76 -0.31 -12.32
N GLY A 137 -2.53 0.20 -13.26
CA GLY A 137 -2.68 -0.41 -14.58
C GLY A 137 -3.74 -1.50 -14.61
N LYS A 138 -3.70 -2.34 -15.64
CA LYS A 138 -4.68 -3.41 -15.85
C LYS A 138 -4.44 -4.60 -14.93
N GLY A 139 -5.51 -5.29 -14.61
CA GLY A 139 -5.48 -6.55 -13.90
C GLY A 139 -6.56 -6.67 -12.85
N GLN A 140 -6.40 -7.67 -12.00
CA GLN A 140 -7.26 -7.90 -10.85
C GLN A 140 -6.44 -8.40 -9.67
N VAL A 141 -6.81 -7.92 -8.49
CA VAL A 141 -6.16 -8.25 -7.22
C VAL A 141 -7.21 -8.70 -6.22
N TRP A 142 -6.93 -9.78 -5.51
CA TRP A 142 -7.69 -10.22 -4.34
C TRP A 142 -6.84 -10.06 -3.09
N PHE A 143 -7.46 -9.63 -2.02
CA PHE A 143 -6.80 -9.35 -0.74
C PHE A 143 -7.62 -9.97 0.40
N ASP A 144 -6.93 -10.69 1.29
CA ASP A 144 -7.59 -11.40 2.38
C ASP A 144 -6.68 -11.46 3.61
N ASN A 145 -7.30 -11.66 4.77
CA ASN A 145 -6.60 -11.83 6.04
C ASN A 145 -5.65 -10.68 6.37
N ALA A 146 -6.15 -9.46 6.32
CA ALA A 146 -5.40 -8.26 6.71
C ALA A 146 -5.07 -8.29 8.19
N SER A 147 -3.87 -7.86 8.55
CA SER A 147 -3.41 -7.81 9.94
C SER A 147 -2.50 -6.60 10.15
N LEU A 148 -2.63 -5.96 11.32
CA LEU A 148 -1.74 -4.91 11.77
C LEU A 148 -1.25 -5.29 13.17
N GLN A 149 0.05 -5.55 13.31
CA GLN A 149 0.63 -6.10 14.53
C GLN A 149 1.95 -5.41 14.90
N GLU A 150 2.16 -5.26 16.20
CA GLU A 150 3.49 -4.87 16.68
C GLU A 150 4.47 -6.02 16.46
N VAL A 151 5.67 -5.71 15.99
CA VAL A 151 6.75 -6.68 15.80
C VAL A 151 7.99 -6.25 16.57
N ASP A 152 8.87 -7.22 16.79
CA ASP A 152 10.14 -7.01 17.46
C ASP A 152 11.06 -6.11 16.63
N ARG A 153 11.91 -5.33 17.30
CA ARG A 153 12.88 -4.46 16.64
C ARG A 153 13.96 -5.23 15.86
N ASN A 154 14.07 -6.53 16.07
CA ASN A 154 14.90 -7.40 15.25
C ASN A 154 14.26 -7.70 13.88
N THR A 155 12.95 -7.47 13.72
CA THR A 155 12.28 -7.54 12.42
C THR A 155 12.71 -6.34 11.58
N PRO A 156 13.30 -6.54 10.40
CA PRO A 156 13.71 -5.42 9.55
C PRO A 156 12.53 -4.56 9.11
N THR A 157 12.74 -3.24 9.02
CA THR A 157 11.77 -2.35 8.40
C THR A 157 11.84 -2.47 6.88
N THR A 158 10.72 -2.18 6.23
CA THR A 158 10.59 -2.20 4.78
C THR A 158 10.41 -0.80 4.20
N GLU A 159 10.76 0.21 4.99
CA GLU A 159 10.61 1.61 4.59
C GLU A 159 11.24 1.87 3.22
N PHE A 160 10.50 2.60 2.38
CA PHE A 160 11.02 3.05 1.11
C PHE A 160 12.13 4.09 1.36
N VAL A 161 13.33 3.78 0.92
CA VAL A 161 14.48 4.67 0.98
C VAL A 161 14.86 4.99 -0.45
N PRO A 162 14.88 6.27 -0.86
CA PRO A 162 15.33 6.63 -2.20
C PRO A 162 16.75 6.16 -2.45
N ASP A 163 17.05 5.73 -3.68
CA ASP A 163 18.38 5.27 -4.07
C ASP A 163 19.43 6.40 -4.06
N GLU A 164 19.00 7.63 -4.00
CA GLU A 164 19.91 8.77 -3.94
C GLU A 164 20.53 8.90 -2.55
N VAL A 165 21.85 8.81 -2.53
CA VAL A 165 22.62 9.08 -1.31
C VAL A 165 23.10 10.53 -1.38
N PHE A 166 22.59 11.33 -0.46
CA PHE A 166 23.03 12.73 -0.36
C PHE A 166 24.29 12.80 0.51
N PRO A 167 25.31 13.62 0.11
CA PRO A 167 26.47 13.81 0.96
C PRO A 167 26.10 14.58 2.23
N ASP A 168 26.82 14.32 3.30
CA ASP A 168 26.63 14.99 4.59
C ASP A 168 27.40 16.31 4.70
N HIS A 169 27.98 16.77 3.60
CA HIS A 169 28.75 18.01 3.51
C HIS A 169 28.42 18.75 2.21
N LEU A 170 28.70 20.04 2.21
CA LEU A 170 28.48 20.90 1.06
C LEU A 170 29.50 20.58 -0.04
N LEU A 171 28.99 20.35 -1.27
CA LEU A 171 29.85 20.09 -2.43
C LEU A 171 30.20 21.41 -3.13
N ASN A 172 31.43 21.47 -3.61
CA ASN A 172 31.95 22.60 -4.42
C ASN A 172 31.57 24.00 -3.85
N PRO A 173 31.91 24.29 -2.57
CA PRO A 173 31.42 25.48 -1.89
C PRO A 173 32.01 26.79 -2.44
N SER A 174 33.14 26.74 -3.14
CA SER A 174 33.77 27.92 -3.75
C SER A 174 33.54 27.98 -5.27
N PHE A 175 32.78 27.00 -5.82
CA PHE A 175 32.42 26.94 -7.24
C PHE A 175 33.62 26.85 -8.20
N GLU A 176 34.75 26.36 -7.70
CA GLU A 176 35.98 26.20 -8.49
C GLU A 176 36.01 24.95 -9.35
N GLU A 177 35.13 24.00 -9.10
CA GLU A 177 35.00 22.77 -9.90
C GLU A 177 34.04 23.05 -11.06
N ALA A 178 34.49 22.72 -12.28
CA ALA A 178 33.68 22.93 -13.47
C ALA A 178 32.72 21.80 -13.74
#